data_d6a41f686989d920f1272f970f1ff05e
#
_entry.id   d6a41f686989d920f1272f970f1ff05e
#
_cell.length_a   1.000
_cell.length_b   1.000
_cell.length_c   1.000
_cell.angle_alpha   90.00
_cell.angle_beta   90.00
_cell.angle_gamma   90.00
#
_symmetry.space_group_name_H-M   'P 1'
#
loop_
_entity.id
_entity.type
_entity.pdbx_description
1 polymer ?
#
loop_
_entity_poly.entity_id
_entity_poly.type
_entity_poly.pdbx_seq_one_letter_code
_entity_poly.pdbx_strand_id
1 'polypeptide(L)'
;SNFNKEQMEEILSICEVRPTVLQTELHPYHQEKELKAFLKENGMVAQSWYPLGHGDKALLEEPLFAELGKKYGKSSAQVILRWHIQDGNIVIPGSKNPTHIQANFDLFDFALTDEEMDKIAAMNKNARYYTSTPEMLKRYAETVPPVDEQK
;
A
#
# COMPACT_ATOMS: atom_id res chain seq x y z
N SER A 1 0.81 1.61 -12.54
CA SER A 1 0.37 1.04 -11.25
C SER A 1 -0.03 -0.43 -11.39
N ASN A 2 0.05 -1.18 -10.29
CA ASN A 2 -0.27 -2.63 -10.22
C ASN A 2 0.58 -3.52 -11.14
N PHE A 3 1.76 -3.10 -11.51
CA PHE A 3 2.69 -3.94 -12.25
C PHE A 3 3.34 -4.98 -11.33
N ASN A 4 3.50 -6.19 -11.86
CA ASN A 4 4.32 -7.20 -11.21
C ASN A 4 5.82 -6.98 -11.50
N LYS A 5 6.68 -7.83 -10.95
CA LYS A 5 8.13 -7.71 -11.11
C LYS A 5 8.56 -7.79 -12.57
N GLU A 6 8.04 -8.76 -13.33
CA GLU A 6 8.38 -8.97 -14.74
C GLU A 6 8.01 -7.75 -15.61
N GLN A 7 6.84 -7.17 -15.37
CA GLN A 7 6.40 -5.95 -16.07
C GLN A 7 7.28 -4.74 -15.70
N MET A 8 7.73 -4.66 -14.45
CA MET A 8 8.65 -3.59 -14.03
C MET A 8 10.05 -3.77 -14.65
N GLU A 9 10.55 -5.01 -14.75
CA GLU A 9 11.80 -5.31 -15.45
C GLU A 9 11.72 -4.89 -16.92
N GLU A 10 10.60 -5.19 -17.60
CA GLU A 10 10.37 -4.78 -18.98
C GLU A 10 10.39 -3.25 -19.11
N ILE A 11 9.64 -2.52 -18.27
CA ILE A 11 9.61 -1.04 -18.29
C ILE A 11 11.01 -0.47 -18.05
N LEU A 12 11.74 -0.98 -17.06
CA LEU A 12 13.09 -0.50 -16.75
C LEU A 12 14.10 -0.76 -17.87
N SER A 13 13.85 -1.74 -18.74
CA SER A 13 14.69 -2.05 -19.89
C SER A 13 14.53 -1.06 -21.07
N ILE A 14 13.38 -0.38 -21.16
CA ILE A 14 13.04 0.47 -22.31
C ILE A 14 12.86 1.94 -21.94
N CYS A 15 12.70 2.29 -20.65
CA CYS A 15 12.43 3.66 -20.25
C CYS A 15 13.70 4.54 -20.29
N GLU A 16 13.58 5.75 -20.86
CA GLU A 16 14.63 6.78 -20.79
C GLU A 16 14.70 7.42 -19.41
N VAL A 17 13.53 7.67 -18.80
CA VAL A 17 13.41 8.21 -17.45
C VAL A 17 12.86 7.14 -16.53
N ARG A 18 13.65 6.77 -15.52
CA ARG A 18 13.26 5.72 -14.58
C ARG A 18 12.10 6.18 -13.69
N PRO A 19 11.06 5.35 -13.53
CA PRO A 19 10.03 5.61 -12.53
C PRO A 19 10.64 5.53 -11.12
N THR A 20 10.17 6.37 -10.22
CA THR A 20 10.61 6.41 -8.81
C THR A 20 9.62 5.79 -7.86
N VAL A 21 8.37 5.66 -8.28
CA VAL A 21 7.27 5.13 -7.47
C VAL A 21 6.47 4.11 -8.28
N LEU A 22 6.20 2.96 -7.65
CA LEU A 22 5.17 2.04 -8.13
C LEU A 22 3.99 2.07 -7.16
N GLN A 23 2.83 2.51 -7.65
CA GLN A 23 1.59 2.39 -6.89
C GLN A 23 0.99 1.01 -7.10
N THR A 24 0.80 0.25 -6.02
CA THR A 24 0.22 -1.10 -6.04
C THR A 24 -0.60 -1.35 -4.78
N GLU A 25 -1.48 -2.36 -4.83
CA GLU A 25 -2.22 -2.79 -3.66
C GLU A 25 -1.27 -3.37 -2.61
N LEU A 26 -1.25 -2.75 -1.43
CA LEU A 26 -0.45 -3.21 -0.29
C LEU A 26 -1.26 -3.03 0.99
N HIS A 27 -1.32 -4.08 1.80
CA HIS A 27 -1.92 -4.08 3.14
C HIS A 27 -1.40 -5.32 3.91
N PRO A 28 -1.67 -5.48 5.21
CA PRO A 28 -1.14 -6.59 6.01
C PRO A 28 -1.39 -7.99 5.45
N TYR A 29 -2.47 -8.22 4.69
CA TYR A 29 -2.75 -9.51 4.06
C TYR A 29 -2.10 -9.67 2.68
N HIS A 30 -1.58 -8.58 2.09
CA HIS A 30 -0.90 -8.58 0.78
C HIS A 30 0.28 -7.63 0.80
N GLN A 31 1.47 -8.17 1.07
CA GLN A 31 2.65 -7.37 1.43
C GLN A 31 3.67 -7.20 0.30
N GLU A 32 3.55 -7.93 -0.79
CA GLU A 32 4.42 -7.85 -1.99
C GLU A 32 5.92 -7.79 -1.67
N LYS A 33 6.41 -8.69 -0.78
CA LYS A 33 7.77 -8.65 -0.25
C LYS A 33 8.84 -8.70 -1.34
N GLU A 34 8.68 -9.59 -2.32
CA GLU A 34 9.63 -9.76 -3.43
C GLU A 34 9.63 -8.54 -4.35
N LEU A 35 8.44 -8.03 -4.70
CA LEU A 35 8.32 -6.82 -5.50
C LEU A 35 8.93 -5.61 -4.80
N LYS A 36 8.70 -5.42 -3.51
CA LYS A 36 9.30 -4.32 -2.73
C LYS A 36 10.83 -4.42 -2.66
N ALA A 37 11.37 -5.63 -2.49
CA ALA A 37 12.82 -5.83 -2.54
C ALA A 37 13.40 -5.41 -3.90
N PHE A 38 12.79 -5.86 -4.99
CA PHE A 38 13.16 -5.47 -6.35
C PHE A 38 13.06 -3.94 -6.56
N LEU A 39 11.99 -3.30 -6.12
CA LEU A 39 11.83 -1.85 -6.23
C LEU A 39 12.95 -1.11 -5.49
N LYS A 40 13.25 -1.52 -4.26
CA LYS A 40 14.32 -0.92 -3.45
C LYS A 40 15.70 -1.05 -4.12
N GLU A 41 16.03 -2.21 -4.68
CA GLU A 41 17.28 -2.44 -5.42
C GLU A 41 17.40 -1.53 -6.66
N ASN A 42 16.26 -1.13 -7.24
CA ASN A 42 16.20 -0.23 -8.39
C ASN A 42 15.98 1.24 -8.02
N GLY A 43 16.11 1.63 -6.74
CA GLY A 43 15.94 3.01 -6.28
C GLY A 43 14.50 3.51 -6.32
N MET A 44 13.53 2.60 -6.27
CA MET A 44 12.10 2.88 -6.33
C MET A 44 11.43 2.63 -4.99
N VAL A 45 10.27 3.27 -4.77
CA VAL A 45 9.44 3.10 -3.57
C VAL A 45 8.05 2.59 -3.95
N ALA A 46 7.53 1.68 -3.14
CA ALA A 46 6.14 1.25 -3.26
C ALA A 46 5.19 2.27 -2.63
N GLN A 47 4.13 2.63 -3.34
CA GLN A 47 3.01 3.42 -2.81
C GLN A 47 1.81 2.52 -2.67
N SER A 48 1.31 2.39 -1.43
CA SER A 48 0.13 1.58 -1.15
C SER A 48 -1.14 2.33 -1.54
N TRP A 49 -1.94 1.74 -2.42
CA TRP A 49 -3.36 2.01 -2.48
C TRP A 49 -4.13 0.89 -1.76
N TYR A 50 -5.29 1.18 -1.23
CA TYR A 50 -5.97 0.31 -0.26
C TYR A 50 -5.13 -0.05 1.00
N PRO A 51 -4.41 0.90 1.61
CA PRO A 51 -3.54 0.60 2.75
C PRO A 51 -4.29 -0.02 3.94
N LEU A 52 -5.59 0.21 4.02
CA LEU A 52 -6.50 -0.32 5.06
C LEU A 52 -7.40 -1.45 4.54
N GLY A 53 -6.99 -2.16 3.47
CA GLY A 53 -7.71 -3.33 2.97
C GLY A 53 -9.05 -3.02 2.32
N HIS A 54 -9.17 -1.95 1.54
CA HIS A 54 -10.41 -1.61 0.80
C HIS A 54 -11.65 -1.46 1.69
N GLY A 55 -11.47 -1.09 2.96
CA GLY A 55 -12.55 -1.00 3.93
C GLY A 55 -13.00 -2.36 4.48
N ASP A 56 -12.19 -3.39 4.32
CA ASP A 56 -12.42 -4.69 4.94
C ASP A 56 -12.41 -4.56 6.47
N LYS A 57 -13.59 -4.73 7.06
CA LYS A 57 -13.74 -4.66 8.51
C LYS A 57 -12.93 -5.75 9.22
N ALA A 58 -12.80 -6.94 8.60
CA ALA A 58 -12.06 -8.04 9.20
C ALA A 58 -10.59 -7.69 9.42
N LEU A 59 -9.96 -6.96 8.48
CA LEU A 59 -8.60 -6.46 8.67
C LEU A 59 -8.50 -5.44 9.80
N LEU A 60 -9.43 -4.49 9.88
CA LEU A 60 -9.41 -3.45 10.92
C LEU A 60 -9.78 -3.99 12.32
N GLU A 61 -10.54 -5.10 12.37
CA GLU A 61 -10.97 -5.76 13.59
C GLU A 61 -10.05 -6.91 14.03
N GLU A 62 -8.92 -7.11 13.32
CA GLU A 62 -7.92 -8.12 13.73
C GLU A 62 -7.44 -7.85 15.16
N PRO A 63 -7.44 -8.88 16.02
CA PRO A 63 -7.08 -8.73 17.44
C PRO A 63 -5.70 -8.09 17.64
N LEU A 64 -4.73 -8.39 16.78
CA LEU A 64 -3.38 -7.81 16.83
C LEU A 64 -3.42 -6.30 16.73
N PHE A 65 -4.18 -5.73 15.80
CA PHE A 65 -4.24 -4.28 15.65
C PHE A 65 -5.03 -3.60 16.78
N ALA A 66 -6.03 -4.26 17.31
CA ALA A 66 -6.76 -3.77 18.50
C ALA A 66 -5.86 -3.74 19.76
N GLU A 67 -5.04 -4.79 19.94
CA GLU A 67 -4.07 -4.88 21.06
C GLU A 67 -3.00 -3.78 20.94
N LEU A 68 -2.38 -3.66 19.77
CA LEU A 68 -1.36 -2.63 19.49
C LEU A 68 -1.95 -1.22 19.60
N GLY A 69 -3.17 -1.02 19.09
CA GLY A 69 -3.89 0.24 19.23
C GLY A 69 -4.07 0.63 20.69
N LYS A 70 -4.50 -0.31 21.54
CA LYS A 70 -4.63 -0.09 22.99
C LYS A 70 -3.27 0.25 23.63
N LYS A 71 -2.19 -0.45 23.25
CA LYS A 71 -0.83 -0.21 23.77
C LYS A 71 -0.35 1.20 23.48
N TYR A 72 -0.60 1.71 22.27
CA TYR A 72 -0.11 3.01 21.81
C TYR A 72 -1.12 4.15 21.94
N GLY A 73 -2.35 3.89 22.38
CA GLY A 73 -3.43 4.88 22.42
C GLY A 73 -3.89 5.31 21.02
N LYS A 74 -3.85 4.39 20.04
CA LYS A 74 -4.16 4.61 18.64
C LYS A 74 -5.27 3.68 18.16
N SER A 75 -5.90 4.02 17.03
CA SER A 75 -6.83 3.12 16.34
C SER A 75 -6.09 2.03 15.55
N SER A 76 -6.76 0.92 15.25
CA SER A 76 -6.22 -0.11 14.35
C SER A 76 -5.76 0.46 13.00
N ALA A 77 -6.51 1.42 12.44
CA ALA A 77 -6.14 2.09 11.20
C ALA A 77 -4.79 2.84 11.34
N GLN A 78 -4.58 3.57 12.43
CA GLN A 78 -3.31 4.26 12.68
C GLN A 78 -2.16 3.27 12.84
N VAL A 79 -2.37 2.14 13.51
CA VAL A 79 -1.34 1.09 13.64
C VAL A 79 -0.96 0.53 12.28
N ILE A 80 -1.94 0.21 11.42
CA ILE A 80 -1.69 -0.28 10.05
C ILE A 80 -0.94 0.76 9.21
N LEU A 81 -1.35 2.04 9.27
CA LEU A 81 -0.67 3.11 8.54
C LEU A 81 0.77 3.31 9.04
N ARG A 82 0.99 3.22 10.37
CA ARG A 82 2.34 3.29 10.94
C ARG A 82 3.21 2.12 10.49
N TRP A 83 2.66 0.91 10.47
CA TRP A 83 3.35 -0.25 9.92
C TRP A 83 3.81 -0.02 8.47
N HIS A 84 2.94 0.49 7.60
CA HIS A 84 3.33 0.82 6.23
C HIS A 84 4.52 1.77 6.16
N ILE A 85 4.50 2.84 6.97
CA ILE A 85 5.58 3.83 7.00
C ILE A 85 6.90 3.18 7.45
N GLN A 86 6.86 2.34 8.49
CA GLN A 86 8.06 1.64 8.99
C GLN A 86 8.55 0.56 8.01
N ASP A 87 7.67 -0.04 7.23
CA ASP A 87 7.99 -0.98 6.15
C ASP A 87 8.47 -0.26 4.85
N GLY A 88 8.63 1.06 4.90
CA GLY A 88 9.17 1.88 3.83
C GLY A 88 8.20 2.20 2.70
N ASN A 89 6.89 2.02 2.92
CA ASN A 89 5.87 2.31 1.91
C ASN A 89 5.34 3.74 2.03
N ILE A 90 5.01 4.37 0.91
CA ILE A 90 4.16 5.57 0.88
C ILE A 90 2.70 5.14 1.04
N VAL A 91 1.92 5.85 1.83
CA VAL A 91 0.49 5.56 2.04
C VAL A 91 -0.39 6.72 1.61
N ILE A 92 -1.52 6.40 1.00
CA ILE A 92 -2.53 7.38 0.53
C ILE A 92 -3.92 7.05 1.10
N PRO A 93 -4.11 7.11 2.43
CA PRO A 93 -5.39 6.81 3.06
C PRO A 93 -6.41 7.89 2.74
N GLY A 94 -7.50 7.51 2.07
CA GLY A 94 -8.60 8.43 1.74
C GLY A 94 -9.67 8.45 2.83
N SER A 95 -10.21 9.64 3.16
CA SER A 95 -11.40 9.79 3.99
C SER A 95 -12.14 11.09 3.66
N LYS A 96 -13.46 11.07 3.87
CA LYS A 96 -14.32 12.28 3.88
C LYS A 96 -14.63 12.76 5.30
N ASN A 97 -14.27 11.99 6.32
CA ASN A 97 -14.49 12.32 7.72
C ASN A 97 -13.28 13.11 8.25
N PRO A 98 -13.47 14.36 8.72
CA PRO A 98 -12.38 15.19 9.25
C PRO A 98 -11.59 14.51 10.39
N THR A 99 -12.28 13.78 11.26
CA THR A 99 -11.61 13.06 12.37
C THR A 99 -10.68 11.96 11.85
N HIS A 100 -11.10 11.22 10.81
CA HIS A 100 -10.23 10.21 10.20
C HIS A 100 -9.07 10.85 9.43
N ILE A 101 -9.30 12.01 8.78
CA ILE A 101 -8.22 12.73 8.10
C ILE A 101 -7.17 13.14 9.12
N GLN A 102 -7.58 13.73 10.25
CA GLN A 102 -6.67 14.09 11.32
C GLN A 102 -5.91 12.87 11.89
N ALA A 103 -6.61 11.77 12.15
CA ALA A 103 -6.01 10.54 12.65
C ALA A 103 -5.00 9.93 11.67
N ASN A 104 -5.21 10.06 10.36
CA ASN A 104 -4.27 9.59 9.34
C ASN A 104 -2.92 10.34 9.34
N PHE A 105 -2.84 11.53 9.92
CA PHE A 105 -1.59 12.28 10.14
C PHE A 105 -0.98 12.04 11.52
N ASP A 106 -1.75 11.57 12.49
CA ASP A 106 -1.31 11.34 13.86
C ASP A 106 -0.64 9.95 14.00
N LEU A 107 0.51 9.80 13.32
CA LEU A 107 1.24 8.54 13.15
C LEU A 107 2.71 8.60 13.60
N PHE A 108 3.22 9.78 13.95
CA PHE A 108 4.68 9.99 14.11
C PHE A 108 5.15 10.08 15.56
N ASP A 109 4.24 10.01 16.52
CA ASP A 109 4.48 10.06 17.95
C ASP A 109 4.69 8.67 18.59
N PHE A 110 4.60 7.60 17.81
CA PHE A 110 4.85 6.22 18.24
C PHE A 110 5.58 5.42 17.16
N ALA A 111 6.17 4.31 17.55
CA ALA A 111 6.78 3.34 16.62
C ALA A 111 6.49 1.92 17.08
N LEU A 112 6.22 1.04 16.12
CA LEU A 112 6.11 -0.40 16.35
C LEU A 112 7.51 -0.98 16.59
N THR A 113 7.62 -1.93 17.50
CA THR A 113 8.87 -2.68 17.72
C THR A 113 9.11 -3.67 16.59
N ASP A 114 10.34 -4.17 16.48
CA ASP A 114 10.69 -5.18 15.48
C ASP A 114 9.84 -6.45 15.61
N GLU A 115 9.56 -6.89 16.86
CA GLU A 115 8.68 -8.03 17.13
C GLU A 115 7.24 -7.79 16.66
N GLU A 116 6.74 -6.56 16.78
CA GLU A 116 5.39 -6.19 16.32
C GLU A 116 5.35 -6.11 14.80
N MET A 117 6.40 -5.58 14.17
CA MET A 117 6.56 -5.60 12.71
C MET A 117 6.59 -7.04 12.18
N ASP A 118 7.29 -7.95 12.85
CA ASP A 118 7.36 -9.37 12.49
C ASP A 118 6.00 -10.07 12.62
N LYS A 119 5.22 -9.77 13.68
CA LYS A 119 3.86 -10.28 13.84
C LYS A 119 2.96 -9.84 12.68
N ILE A 120 3.05 -8.58 12.28
CA ILE A 120 2.28 -8.08 11.13
C ILE A 120 2.81 -8.69 9.83
N ALA A 121 4.13 -8.86 9.68
CA ALA A 121 4.72 -9.53 8.53
C ALA A 121 4.26 -10.98 8.36
N ALA A 122 3.94 -11.68 9.46
CA ALA A 122 3.39 -13.03 9.46
C ALA A 122 1.91 -13.10 9.01
N MET A 123 1.19 -11.98 8.97
CA MET A 123 -0.21 -11.93 8.51
C MET A 123 -0.36 -12.01 6.99
N ASN A 124 0.74 -11.99 6.23
CA ASN A 124 0.70 -12.04 4.78
C ASN A 124 0.01 -13.31 4.26
N LYS A 125 -1.04 -13.14 3.51
CA LYS A 125 -1.83 -14.21 2.86
C LYS A 125 -1.64 -14.23 1.35
N ASN A 126 -0.90 -13.26 0.78
CA ASN A 126 -0.83 -12.97 -0.67
C ASN A 126 -2.24 -12.84 -1.30
N ALA A 127 -3.17 -12.29 -0.54
CA ALA A 127 -4.57 -12.15 -0.93
C ALA A 127 -4.87 -10.70 -1.34
N ARG A 128 -5.16 -10.49 -2.61
CA ARG A 128 -5.58 -9.20 -3.17
C ARG A 128 -7.10 -9.02 -3.09
N TYR A 129 -7.53 -7.79 -2.90
CA TYR A 129 -8.92 -7.38 -3.11
C TYR A 129 -9.19 -7.02 -4.57
N TYR A 130 -8.15 -6.58 -5.29
CA TYR A 130 -8.25 -6.21 -6.69
C TYR A 130 -7.55 -7.23 -7.58
N THR A 131 -8.28 -7.72 -8.59
CA THR A 131 -7.73 -8.57 -9.65
C THR A 131 -8.11 -7.97 -10.99
N SER A 132 -7.11 -7.67 -11.83
CA SER A 132 -7.36 -7.24 -13.21
C SER A 132 -7.59 -8.47 -14.09
N THR A 133 -8.62 -8.40 -14.94
CA THR A 133 -8.82 -9.38 -16.01
C THR A 133 -8.06 -8.97 -17.28
N PRO A 134 -7.78 -9.90 -18.21
CA PRO A 134 -7.19 -9.57 -19.50
C PRO A 134 -7.98 -8.50 -20.27
N GLU A 135 -9.31 -8.52 -20.18
CA GLU A 135 -10.19 -7.54 -20.81
C GLU A 135 -10.03 -6.14 -20.18
N MET A 136 -9.92 -6.08 -18.85
CA MET A 136 -9.64 -4.81 -18.14
C MET A 136 -8.29 -4.24 -18.53
N LEU A 137 -7.25 -5.07 -18.61
CA LEU A 137 -5.91 -4.65 -19.03
C LEU A 137 -5.90 -4.10 -20.45
N LYS A 138 -6.59 -4.79 -21.38
CA LYS A 138 -6.78 -4.33 -22.76
C LYS A 138 -7.48 -2.96 -22.79
N ARG A 139 -8.59 -2.83 -22.06
CA ARG A 139 -9.33 -1.56 -21.94
C ARG A 139 -8.45 -0.42 -21.40
N TYR A 140 -7.62 -0.68 -20.39
CA TYR A 140 -6.71 0.33 -19.86
C TYR A 140 -5.66 0.74 -20.88
N ALA A 141 -5.11 -0.18 -21.64
CA ALA A 141 -4.15 0.12 -22.72
C ALA A 141 -4.76 0.97 -23.85
N GLU A 142 -6.06 0.79 -24.11
CA GLU A 142 -6.80 1.55 -25.13
C GLU A 142 -7.36 2.88 -24.62
N THR A 143 -7.31 3.13 -23.31
CA THR A 143 -7.85 4.37 -22.71
C THR A 143 -6.89 5.52 -22.93
N VAL A 144 -7.31 6.48 -23.73
CA VAL A 144 -6.59 7.76 -23.91
C VAL A 144 -7.33 8.83 -23.08
N PRO A 145 -6.74 9.33 -21.99
CA PRO A 145 -7.37 10.41 -21.23
C PRO A 145 -7.41 11.69 -22.06
N PRO A 146 -8.51 12.46 -22.06
CA PRO A 146 -8.63 13.72 -22.78
C PRO A 146 -7.84 14.82 -22.06
N VAL A 147 -6.53 14.83 -22.26
CA VAL A 147 -5.61 15.73 -21.54
C VAL A 147 -5.90 17.20 -21.87
N ASP A 148 -6.28 17.49 -23.12
CA ASP A 148 -6.55 18.86 -23.60
C ASP A 148 -7.88 19.43 -23.07
N GLU A 149 -8.78 18.59 -22.58
CA GLU A 149 -10.09 18.99 -22.04
C GLU A 149 -10.09 19.18 -20.50
N GLN A 150 -8.97 18.86 -19.85
CA GLN A 150 -8.83 19.02 -18.38
C GLN A 150 -8.47 20.49 -18.08
N LYS A 151 -9.49 21.25 -17.65
CA LYS A 151 -9.32 22.64 -17.17
C LYS A 151 -9.25 22.67 -15.65
#